data_b556041058c6f058f1ecfd82a8126b34
#
_entry.id   b556041058c6f058f1ecfd82a8126b34
#
_cell.length_a   1.000
_cell.length_b   1.000
_cell.length_c   1.000
_cell.angle_alpha   90.00
_cell.angle_beta   90.00
_cell.angle_gamma   90.00
#
_symmetry.space_group_name_H-M   'P 1'
#
loop_
_entity.id
_entity.type
_entity.pdbx_description
1 polymer ?
#
loop_
_entity_poly.entity_id
_entity_poly.type
_entity_poly.pdbx_seq_one_letter_code
_entity_poly.pdbx_strand_id
1 'polypeptide(L)'
;EPSKTPVDLTIVRGLGYYTGPVFETVLTDLPEYGSVFAGGRYDNLVSRFIGQQIPGVGTSMGVDRLLSALIALKALNLETSVSKVLVTVMDKEKLPQYLEMLNQIRNAGIPAEIYVGDSKNITKQIKYADKVGIPFAVIAGSDEFAKGQVTIKNLKAGSKKATQTSEREEWLK
;
A
#
# COMPACT_ATOMS: atom_id res chain seq x y z
N GLU A 1 16.49 10.40 -33.46
CA GLU A 1 16.77 10.37 -32.04
C GLU A 1 17.90 9.38 -31.76
N PRO A 2 18.89 9.70 -30.92
CA PRO A 2 19.90 8.73 -30.55
C PRO A 2 19.23 7.51 -29.91
N SER A 3 19.69 6.32 -30.24
CA SER A 3 19.15 5.07 -29.70
C SER A 3 19.17 5.11 -28.18
N LYS A 4 18.01 4.86 -27.56
CA LYS A 4 17.90 4.71 -26.09
C LYS A 4 18.50 3.39 -25.57
N THR A 5 19.05 2.60 -26.49
CA THR A 5 19.71 1.30 -26.22
C THR A 5 21.15 1.32 -26.76
N PRO A 6 22.05 2.05 -26.13
CA PRO A 6 23.46 2.02 -26.49
C PRO A 6 24.09 0.69 -26.13
N VAL A 7 25.08 0.24 -26.89
CA VAL A 7 25.97 -0.86 -26.49
C VAL A 7 27.04 -0.29 -25.59
N ASP A 8 27.10 -0.79 -24.35
CA ASP A 8 28.06 -0.36 -23.34
C ASP A 8 28.86 -1.59 -22.85
N LEU A 9 30.16 -1.59 -23.15
CA LEU A 9 31.06 -2.67 -22.78
C LEU A 9 31.52 -2.61 -21.32
N THR A 10 31.13 -1.60 -20.57
CA THR A 10 31.44 -1.47 -19.13
C THR A 10 30.42 -2.17 -18.23
N ILE A 11 29.28 -2.58 -18.80
CA ILE A 11 28.26 -3.32 -18.02
C ILE A 11 28.80 -4.71 -17.67
N VAL A 12 29.09 -4.92 -16.39
CA VAL A 12 29.52 -6.18 -15.83
C VAL A 12 28.48 -6.68 -14.85
N ARG A 13 27.95 -7.89 -15.10
CA ARG A 13 27.00 -8.57 -14.22
C ARG A 13 27.66 -9.72 -13.49
N GLY A 14 27.60 -9.70 -12.15
CA GLY A 14 28.25 -10.69 -11.28
C GLY A 14 27.57 -12.07 -11.18
N LEU A 15 26.53 -12.33 -11.95
CA LEU A 15 25.81 -13.62 -11.90
C LEU A 15 26.37 -14.55 -12.98
N GLY A 16 27.10 -15.59 -12.57
CA GLY A 16 27.80 -16.52 -13.44
C GLY A 16 26.92 -17.42 -14.31
N TYR A 17 25.63 -17.18 -14.39
CA TYR A 17 24.73 -17.95 -15.26
C TYR A 17 24.42 -17.28 -16.61
N TYR A 18 24.83 -16.04 -16.82
CA TYR A 18 24.68 -15.40 -18.13
C TYR A 18 25.66 -15.98 -19.14
N THR A 19 25.16 -16.27 -20.34
CA THR A 19 25.89 -16.88 -21.43
C THR A 19 25.92 -16.05 -22.71
N GLY A 20 25.30 -14.84 -22.65
CA GLY A 20 25.20 -13.95 -23.78
C GLY A 20 25.01 -12.50 -23.33
N PRO A 21 24.37 -11.65 -24.15
CA PRO A 21 24.17 -10.25 -23.83
C PRO A 21 23.51 -10.07 -22.48
N VAL A 22 23.99 -9.09 -21.73
CA VAL A 22 23.38 -8.57 -20.50
C VAL A 22 22.90 -7.15 -20.73
N PHE A 23 21.89 -6.72 -20.01
CA PHE A 23 21.35 -5.39 -20.13
C PHE A 23 21.00 -4.79 -18.76
N GLU A 24 21.08 -3.49 -18.71
CA GLU A 24 20.65 -2.69 -17.58
C GLU A 24 19.75 -1.55 -18.05
N THR A 25 18.79 -1.18 -17.24
CA THR A 25 17.93 -0.03 -17.49
C THR A 25 18.13 0.98 -16.39
N VAL A 26 18.51 2.20 -16.76
CA VAL A 26 18.63 3.34 -15.86
C VAL A 26 17.57 4.38 -16.21
N LEU A 27 17.13 5.14 -15.23
CA LEU A 27 16.21 6.25 -15.44
C LEU A 27 17.00 7.46 -15.96
N THR A 28 16.58 8.00 -17.09
CA THR A 28 17.25 9.18 -17.70
C THR A 28 17.19 10.41 -16.81
N ASP A 29 16.11 10.58 -16.06
CA ASP A 29 15.88 11.74 -15.19
C ASP A 29 16.50 11.57 -13.78
N LEU A 30 16.91 10.36 -13.43
CA LEU A 30 17.53 10.03 -12.13
C LEU A 30 18.61 8.95 -12.30
N PRO A 31 19.69 9.23 -13.07
CA PRO A 31 20.74 8.24 -13.33
C PRO A 31 21.50 7.81 -12.05
N GLU A 32 21.54 8.65 -11.04
CA GLU A 32 22.16 8.37 -9.74
C GLU A 32 21.47 7.22 -8.97
N TYR A 33 20.22 6.89 -9.30
CA TYR A 33 19.53 5.71 -8.74
C TYR A 33 20.08 4.39 -9.29
N GLY A 34 20.87 4.44 -10.37
CA GLY A 34 21.46 3.28 -11.01
C GLY A 34 20.42 2.41 -11.72
N SER A 35 20.76 1.14 -11.93
CA SER A 35 19.92 0.22 -12.67
C SER A 35 18.65 -0.15 -11.91
N VAL A 36 17.48 0.11 -12.50
CA VAL A 36 16.15 -0.26 -11.97
C VAL A 36 15.65 -1.58 -12.52
N PHE A 37 16.10 -1.99 -13.71
CA PHE A 37 15.92 -3.30 -14.30
C PHE A 37 17.23 -3.82 -14.80
N ALA A 38 17.42 -5.13 -14.69
CA ALA A 38 18.59 -5.76 -15.21
C ALA A 38 18.32 -7.21 -15.58
N GLY A 39 19.01 -7.68 -16.60
CA GLY A 39 18.83 -9.03 -17.07
C GLY A 39 19.85 -9.44 -18.12
N GLY A 40 19.58 -10.55 -18.77
CA GLY A 40 20.42 -11.06 -19.83
C GLY A 40 20.00 -12.43 -20.33
N ARG A 41 20.76 -12.93 -21.30
CA ARG A 41 20.57 -14.26 -21.86
C ARG A 41 21.26 -15.31 -21.00
N TYR A 42 20.61 -16.43 -20.81
CA TYR A 42 21.15 -17.63 -20.16
C TYR A 42 20.69 -18.89 -20.90
N ASP A 43 21.62 -19.78 -21.23
CA ASP A 43 21.32 -20.99 -21.98
C ASP A 43 21.30 -22.22 -21.07
N ASN A 44 21.98 -22.19 -19.93
CA ASN A 44 22.21 -23.35 -19.07
C ASN A 44 21.50 -23.28 -17.72
N LEU A 45 20.76 -22.18 -17.41
CA LEU A 45 20.16 -22.06 -16.10
C LEU A 45 19.04 -23.07 -15.88
N VAL A 46 18.16 -23.21 -16.86
CA VAL A 46 17.01 -24.13 -16.80
C VAL A 46 17.43 -25.59 -16.75
N SER A 47 18.52 -25.94 -17.45
CA SER A 47 19.03 -27.32 -17.49
C SER A 47 19.44 -27.85 -16.12
N ARG A 48 19.82 -26.99 -15.20
CA ARG A 48 20.16 -27.37 -13.81
C ARG A 48 18.97 -27.96 -13.04
N PHE A 49 17.73 -27.63 -13.45
CA PHE A 49 16.52 -28.08 -12.78
C PHE A 49 15.78 -29.19 -13.50
N ILE A 50 15.78 -29.17 -14.83
CA ILE A 50 14.98 -30.13 -15.63
C ILE A 50 15.80 -31.05 -16.53
N GLY A 51 17.13 -30.91 -16.54
CA GLY A 51 18.01 -31.74 -17.35
C GLY A 51 17.96 -31.50 -18.87
N GLN A 52 17.18 -30.51 -19.33
CA GLN A 52 17.09 -30.13 -20.76
C GLN A 52 17.70 -28.74 -20.95
N GLN A 53 18.48 -28.57 -22.01
CA GLN A 53 19.03 -27.28 -22.37
C GLN A 53 17.95 -26.43 -23.04
N ILE A 54 17.50 -25.41 -22.33
CA ILE A 54 16.51 -24.46 -22.81
C ILE A 54 17.11 -23.06 -22.67
N PRO A 55 17.41 -22.39 -23.80
CA PRO A 55 17.86 -21.00 -23.76
C PRO A 55 16.76 -20.08 -23.27
N GLY A 56 17.15 -19.08 -22.49
CA GLY A 56 16.21 -18.11 -21.96
C GLY A 56 16.80 -16.71 -21.88
N VAL A 57 15.91 -15.75 -21.83
CA VAL A 57 16.22 -14.36 -21.50
C VAL A 57 15.30 -13.95 -20.36
N GLY A 58 15.86 -13.36 -19.36
CA GLY A 58 15.07 -12.91 -18.20
C GLY A 58 15.54 -11.57 -17.67
N THR A 59 14.67 -10.93 -16.96
CA THR A 59 14.94 -9.67 -16.27
C THR A 59 14.41 -9.68 -14.85
N SER A 60 15.05 -8.93 -13.98
CA SER A 60 14.57 -8.62 -12.65
C SER A 60 14.38 -7.11 -12.49
N MET A 61 13.45 -6.73 -11.65
CA MET A 61 13.16 -5.34 -11.30
C MET A 61 13.58 -5.07 -9.87
N GLY A 62 14.32 -3.97 -9.64
CA GLY A 62 14.60 -3.46 -8.32
C GLY A 62 13.41 -2.66 -7.79
N VAL A 63 12.44 -3.33 -7.15
CA VAL A 63 11.17 -2.70 -6.73
C VAL A 63 11.40 -1.52 -5.81
N ASP A 64 12.23 -1.67 -4.77
CA ASP A 64 12.51 -0.60 -3.82
C ASP A 64 13.19 0.61 -4.47
N ARG A 65 14.12 0.33 -5.40
CA ARG A 65 14.83 1.37 -6.13
C ARG A 65 13.92 2.13 -7.08
N LEU A 66 13.09 1.39 -7.84
CA LEU A 66 12.11 1.99 -8.74
C LEU A 66 11.07 2.81 -7.96
N LEU A 67 10.56 2.28 -6.86
CA LEU A 67 9.61 2.99 -5.99
C LEU A 67 10.23 4.29 -5.45
N SER A 68 11.46 4.22 -4.93
CA SER A 68 12.17 5.40 -4.41
C SER A 68 12.36 6.47 -5.49
N ALA A 69 12.72 6.05 -6.71
CA ALA A 69 12.87 6.97 -7.84
C ALA A 69 11.53 7.60 -8.25
N LEU A 70 10.45 6.84 -8.32
CA LEU A 70 9.10 7.35 -8.63
C LEU A 70 8.59 8.35 -7.58
N ILE A 71 8.92 8.12 -6.31
CA ILE A 71 8.64 9.06 -5.21
C ILE A 71 9.42 10.36 -5.42
N ALA A 72 10.72 10.27 -5.71
CA ALA A 72 11.58 11.45 -5.95
C ALA A 72 11.09 12.28 -7.14
N LEU A 73 10.63 11.64 -8.20
CA LEU A 73 10.02 12.29 -9.37
C LEU A 73 8.60 12.83 -9.13
N LYS A 74 8.02 12.58 -7.95
CA LYS A 74 6.60 12.89 -7.66
C LYS A 74 5.64 12.28 -8.69
N ALA A 75 6.03 11.18 -9.31
CA ALA A 75 5.24 10.46 -10.30
C ALA A 75 4.13 9.59 -9.70
N LEU A 76 4.15 9.42 -8.39
CA LEU A 76 3.14 8.67 -7.64
C LEU A 76 2.33 9.61 -6.76
N ASN A 77 1.02 9.49 -6.82
CA ASN A 77 0.14 10.08 -5.83
C ASN A 77 0.10 9.15 -4.60
N LEU A 78 1.02 9.38 -3.67
CA LEU A 78 1.13 8.58 -2.46
C LEU A 78 0.06 9.04 -1.46
N GLU A 79 -1.02 8.29 -1.37
CA GLU A 79 -1.89 8.37 -0.20
C GLU A 79 -1.18 7.67 0.98
N THR A 80 -1.17 8.31 2.14
CA THR A 80 -0.51 7.78 3.34
C THR A 80 -1.20 6.54 3.90
N SER A 81 -2.47 6.33 3.54
CA SER A 81 -3.25 5.12 3.85
C SER A 81 -4.19 4.76 2.70
N VAL A 82 -4.31 3.47 2.42
CA VAL A 82 -5.38 2.95 1.54
C VAL A 82 -6.72 2.95 2.26
N SER A 83 -6.72 2.88 3.61
CA SER A 83 -7.95 2.91 4.41
C SER A 83 -8.59 4.29 4.39
N LYS A 84 -9.90 4.33 4.17
CA LYS A 84 -10.70 5.55 4.20
C LYS A 84 -11.45 5.72 5.52
N VAL A 85 -11.66 4.64 6.25
CA VAL A 85 -12.41 4.62 7.50
C VAL A 85 -11.66 3.84 8.58
N LEU A 86 -11.55 4.43 9.78
CA LEU A 86 -11.12 3.73 10.98
C LEU A 86 -12.35 3.39 11.84
N VAL A 87 -12.57 2.11 12.13
CA VAL A 87 -13.49 1.68 13.16
C VAL A 87 -12.78 1.75 14.51
N THR A 88 -13.26 2.61 15.40
CA THR A 88 -12.67 2.75 16.74
C THR A 88 -13.18 1.67 17.69
N VAL A 89 -12.36 1.25 18.66
CA VAL A 89 -12.72 0.25 19.66
C VAL A 89 -12.69 0.87 21.05
N MET A 90 -13.86 1.12 21.61
CA MET A 90 -14.00 1.72 22.94
C MET A 90 -14.23 0.66 24.03
N ASP A 91 -14.84 -0.46 23.65
CA ASP A 91 -15.13 -1.56 24.55
C ASP A 91 -14.67 -2.89 23.92
N LYS A 92 -13.65 -3.51 24.55
CA LYS A 92 -13.07 -4.77 24.03
C LYS A 92 -14.07 -5.95 24.09
N GLU A 93 -15.05 -5.91 24.98
CA GLU A 93 -16.09 -6.95 25.08
C GLU A 93 -17.03 -6.93 23.87
N LYS A 94 -17.14 -5.77 23.22
CA LYS A 94 -17.95 -5.58 22.00
C LYS A 94 -17.15 -5.74 20.71
N LEU A 95 -15.96 -6.32 20.78
CA LEU A 95 -15.13 -6.54 19.59
C LEU A 95 -15.85 -7.24 18.44
N PRO A 96 -16.70 -8.26 18.67
CA PRO A 96 -17.45 -8.88 17.58
C PRO A 96 -18.34 -7.89 16.81
N GLN A 97 -19.00 -6.95 17.51
CA GLN A 97 -19.86 -5.93 16.88
C GLN A 97 -19.02 -4.92 16.06
N TYR A 98 -17.84 -4.53 16.54
CA TYR A 98 -16.94 -3.68 15.77
C TYR A 98 -16.41 -4.38 14.51
N LEU A 99 -16.10 -5.68 14.58
CA LEU A 99 -15.70 -6.47 13.42
C LEU A 99 -16.84 -6.61 12.40
N GLU A 100 -18.07 -6.74 12.88
CA GLU A 100 -19.25 -6.75 12.01
C GLU A 100 -19.41 -5.39 11.28
N MET A 101 -19.28 -4.27 11.98
CA MET A 101 -19.25 -2.94 11.36
C MET A 101 -18.16 -2.81 10.31
N LEU A 102 -16.93 -3.26 10.63
CA LEU A 102 -15.83 -3.27 9.68
C LEU A 102 -16.17 -4.06 8.41
N ASN A 103 -16.77 -5.24 8.57
CA ASN A 103 -17.19 -6.08 7.44
C ASN A 103 -18.28 -5.42 6.61
N GLN A 104 -19.26 -4.75 7.23
CA GLN A 104 -20.31 -4.00 6.53
C GLN A 104 -19.70 -2.89 5.68
N ILE A 105 -18.75 -2.10 6.21
CA ILE A 105 -18.04 -1.05 5.48
C ILE A 105 -17.28 -1.63 4.28
N ARG A 106 -16.52 -2.70 4.50
CA ARG A 106 -15.74 -3.35 3.45
C ARG A 106 -16.62 -3.98 2.37
N ASN A 107 -17.74 -4.58 2.75
CA ASN A 107 -18.71 -5.14 1.79
C ASN A 107 -19.40 -4.07 0.94
N ALA A 108 -19.48 -2.83 1.44
CA ALA A 108 -19.91 -1.66 0.66
C ALA A 108 -18.80 -1.11 -0.28
N GLY A 109 -17.64 -1.79 -0.37
CA GLY A 109 -16.52 -1.38 -1.23
C GLY A 109 -15.65 -0.27 -0.64
N ILE A 110 -15.82 0.08 0.64
CA ILE A 110 -15.05 1.14 1.29
C ILE A 110 -13.85 0.53 2.02
N PRO A 111 -12.60 0.86 1.66
CA PRO A 111 -11.43 0.40 2.39
C PRO A 111 -11.45 0.90 3.84
N ALA A 112 -11.43 -0.01 4.78
CA ALA A 112 -11.53 0.30 6.20
C ALA A 112 -10.62 -0.58 7.05
N GLU A 113 -10.21 -0.07 8.19
CA GLU A 113 -9.49 -0.81 9.21
C GLU A 113 -10.08 -0.61 10.60
N ILE A 114 -9.78 -1.52 11.51
CA ILE A 114 -10.15 -1.43 12.92
C ILE A 114 -8.94 -1.04 13.74
N TYR A 115 -9.13 -0.25 14.78
CA TYR A 115 -8.06 0.08 15.70
C TYR A 115 -7.65 -1.14 16.52
N VAL A 116 -6.38 -1.56 16.38
CA VAL A 116 -5.82 -2.74 17.06
C VAL A 116 -4.93 -2.39 18.26
N GLY A 117 -4.80 -1.11 18.60
CA GLY A 117 -4.00 -0.70 19.78
C GLY A 117 -4.71 -0.94 21.10
N ASP A 118 -3.95 -0.90 22.20
CA ASP A 118 -4.49 -1.18 23.56
C ASP A 118 -5.29 -0.05 24.19
N SER A 119 -5.31 1.12 23.59
CA SER A 119 -5.94 2.30 24.18
C SER A 119 -7.43 2.37 23.91
N LYS A 120 -8.26 2.30 24.94
CA LYS A 120 -9.69 2.63 24.90
C LYS A 120 -9.95 4.15 24.72
N ASN A 121 -8.91 4.97 24.80
CA ASN A 121 -9.03 6.43 24.68
C ASN A 121 -9.28 6.84 23.21
N ILE A 122 -10.45 7.34 22.93
CA ILE A 122 -10.87 7.80 21.58
C ILE A 122 -9.92 8.84 20.98
N THR A 123 -9.39 9.74 21.79
CA THR A 123 -8.46 10.77 21.30
C THR A 123 -7.18 10.18 20.75
N LYS A 124 -6.66 9.10 21.36
CA LYS A 124 -5.48 8.39 20.85
C LYS A 124 -5.78 7.67 19.52
N GLN A 125 -6.96 7.08 19.40
CA GLN A 125 -7.39 6.40 18.18
C GLN A 125 -7.59 7.40 17.03
N ILE A 126 -8.19 8.55 17.31
CA ILE A 126 -8.33 9.63 16.32
C ILE A 126 -6.96 10.19 15.90
N LYS A 127 -6.04 10.40 16.85
CA LYS A 127 -4.66 10.81 16.52
C LYS A 127 -3.93 9.78 15.66
N TYR A 128 -4.19 8.50 15.87
CA TYR A 128 -3.66 7.44 15.01
C TYR A 128 -4.20 7.60 13.58
N ALA A 129 -5.53 7.70 13.42
CA ALA A 129 -6.14 7.88 12.11
C ALA A 129 -5.58 9.12 11.37
N ASP A 130 -5.45 10.24 12.06
CA ASP A 130 -4.88 11.47 11.53
C ASP A 130 -3.41 11.28 11.10
N LYS A 131 -2.59 10.65 11.95
CA LYS A 131 -1.18 10.37 11.66
C LYS A 131 -0.99 9.51 10.41
N VAL A 132 -1.85 8.50 10.20
CA VAL A 132 -1.77 7.61 9.03
C VAL A 132 -2.60 8.09 7.84
N GLY A 133 -3.28 9.24 7.96
CA GLY A 133 -4.00 9.89 6.87
C GLY A 133 -5.38 9.30 6.56
N ILE A 134 -6.01 8.59 7.51
CA ILE A 134 -7.38 8.08 7.36
C ILE A 134 -8.37 9.23 7.54
N PRO A 135 -9.22 9.51 6.54
CA PRO A 135 -10.08 10.71 6.57
C PRO A 135 -11.30 10.61 7.48
N PHE A 136 -11.78 9.40 7.78
CA PHE A 136 -12.99 9.20 8.56
C PHE A 136 -12.79 8.24 9.72
N ALA A 137 -13.49 8.47 10.83
CA ALA A 137 -13.56 7.53 11.94
C ALA A 137 -15.01 7.24 12.29
N VAL A 138 -15.33 5.95 12.47
CA VAL A 138 -16.61 5.47 12.99
C VAL A 138 -16.45 5.17 14.47
N ILE A 139 -17.31 5.77 15.28
CA ILE A 139 -17.28 5.71 16.73
C ILE A 139 -18.60 5.11 17.20
N ALA A 140 -18.52 4.06 18.01
CA ALA A 140 -19.67 3.49 18.70
C ALA A 140 -19.27 3.12 20.12
N GLY A 141 -19.78 3.85 21.09
CA GLY A 141 -19.71 3.54 22.51
C GLY A 141 -20.95 2.79 23.00
N SER A 142 -21.09 2.65 24.30
CA SER A 142 -22.25 1.95 24.90
C SER A 142 -23.57 2.61 24.57
N ASP A 143 -23.58 3.95 24.48
CA ASP A 143 -24.79 4.72 24.19
C ASP A 143 -25.21 4.58 22.72
N GLU A 144 -24.24 4.57 21.79
CA GLU A 144 -24.49 4.38 20.37
C GLU A 144 -24.99 2.94 20.12
N PHE A 145 -24.38 1.95 20.75
CA PHE A 145 -24.86 0.56 20.64
C PHE A 145 -26.28 0.39 21.17
N ALA A 146 -26.63 1.04 22.31
CA ALA A 146 -27.97 0.97 22.89
C ALA A 146 -29.04 1.60 22.00
N LYS A 147 -28.66 2.61 21.19
CA LYS A 147 -29.56 3.33 20.26
C LYS A 147 -29.52 2.77 18.84
N GLY A 148 -28.69 1.78 18.54
CA GLY A 148 -28.47 1.31 17.17
C GLY A 148 -27.84 2.35 16.24
N GLN A 149 -27.08 3.28 16.78
CA GLN A 149 -26.48 4.41 16.06
C GLN A 149 -24.97 4.30 15.98
N VAL A 150 -24.36 5.06 15.09
CA VAL A 150 -22.91 5.29 14.99
C VAL A 150 -22.64 6.78 14.83
N THR A 151 -21.51 7.23 15.35
CA THR A 151 -21.01 8.58 15.14
C THR A 151 -19.90 8.54 14.09
N ILE A 152 -20.07 9.26 12.98
CA ILE A 152 -19.07 9.37 11.93
C ILE A 152 -18.36 10.71 12.09
N LYS A 153 -17.04 10.67 12.20
CA LYS A 153 -16.20 11.86 12.31
C LYS A 153 -15.33 12.03 11.07
N ASN A 154 -15.48 13.16 10.37
CA ASN A 154 -14.58 13.56 9.30
C ASN A 154 -13.36 14.27 9.91
N LEU A 155 -12.17 13.70 9.71
CA LEU A 155 -10.92 14.19 10.30
C LEU A 155 -10.28 15.31 9.46
N LYS A 156 -10.57 15.36 8.15
CA LYS A 156 -10.05 16.40 7.24
C LYS A 156 -10.77 17.76 7.39
N ALA A 157 -11.99 17.79 7.87
CA ALA A 157 -12.83 19.00 7.88
C ALA A 157 -12.62 19.92 9.10
N GLY A 158 -11.67 19.63 9.99
CA GLY A 158 -11.46 20.38 11.23
C GLY A 158 -12.55 20.13 12.29
N SER A 159 -12.24 20.37 13.56
CA SER A 159 -12.95 19.83 14.73
C SER A 159 -14.40 20.30 14.99
N LYS A 160 -14.97 21.26 14.23
CA LYS A 160 -16.28 21.86 14.55
C LYS A 160 -17.44 21.50 13.63
N LYS A 161 -17.22 20.89 12.45
CA LYS A 161 -18.30 20.58 11.49
C LYS A 161 -18.41 19.11 11.07
N ALA A 162 -17.74 18.22 11.75
CA ALA A 162 -17.34 16.95 11.16
C ALA A 162 -17.94 15.73 11.85
N THR A 163 -18.92 15.88 12.71
CA THR A 163 -19.54 14.76 13.40
C THR A 163 -20.98 14.62 12.98
N GLN A 164 -21.32 13.50 12.38
CA GLN A 164 -22.70 13.15 12.03
C GLN A 164 -23.06 11.87 12.76
N THR A 165 -24.21 11.86 13.42
CA THR A 165 -24.78 10.65 14.00
C THR A 165 -25.83 10.13 13.02
N SER A 166 -25.74 8.87 12.63
CA SER A 166 -26.71 8.22 11.76
C SER A 166 -27.14 6.86 12.33
N GLU A 167 -28.31 6.43 11.95
CA GLU A 167 -28.74 5.08 12.26
C GLU A 167 -27.84 4.07 11.56
N ARG A 168 -27.66 2.89 12.20
CA ARG A 168 -26.70 1.89 11.76
C ARG A 168 -26.95 1.37 10.34
N GLU A 169 -28.19 1.44 9.86
CA GLU A 169 -28.58 0.98 8.51
C GLU A 169 -28.39 2.05 7.42
N GLU A 170 -28.23 3.33 7.80
CA GLU A 170 -28.11 4.45 6.85
C GLU A 170 -26.69 4.95 6.63
N TRP A 171 -25.76 4.58 7.47
CA TRP A 171 -24.41 5.14 7.47
C TRP A 171 -23.52 4.66 6.31
N LEU A 172 -23.94 3.65 5.56
CA LEU A 172 -23.25 3.12 4.39
C LEU A 172 -23.73 3.73 3.06
N LYS A 173 -24.75 4.60 3.09
CA LYS A 173 -25.26 5.33 1.92
C LYS A 173 -24.52 6.66 1.75
#